data_08aeee8c77f7033d2c9bd4c158b6b82c
#
_entry.id   08aeee8c77f7033d2c9bd4c158b6b82c
#
_cell.length_a   1.000
_cell.length_b   1.000
_cell.length_c   1.000
_cell.angle_alpha   90.00
_cell.angle_beta   90.00
_cell.angle_gamma   90.00
#
_symmetry.space_group_name_H-M   'P 1'
#
loop_
_entity.id
_entity.type
_entity.pdbx_description
1 polymer ?
#
loop_
_entity_poly.entity_id
_entity_poly.type
_entity_poly.pdbx_seq_one_letter_code
_entity_poly.pdbx_strand_id
1 'polypeptide(L)'
;DAELDTGPIIAHAPIPLGEYVEPDELYGRAGLVILQTLVEALGKLAAGEQGAVQSGGDYQGFFGDGDAWLDLGRPREELHRLVWAWRYTFPGGTLFGAHVTLDGETVRVLASSLVEVEGARRVECSDGPLWLVRTEPLSPDEATRASAPAPPRR
;
A
#
# COMPACT_ATOMS: atom_id res chain seq x y z
N ASP A 1 23.67 -7.94 14.89
CA ASP A 1 24.26 -7.66 13.58
C ASP A 1 24.43 -6.17 13.37
N ALA A 2 25.44 -5.77 12.60
CA ALA A 2 25.74 -4.37 12.32
C ALA A 2 24.81 -3.78 11.24
N GLU A 3 24.13 -4.63 10.49
CA GLU A 3 23.18 -4.24 9.43
C GLU A 3 21.74 -4.39 9.91
N LEU A 4 20.88 -3.49 9.42
CA LEU A 4 19.47 -3.49 9.76
C LEU A 4 18.76 -4.72 9.17
N ASP A 5 17.88 -5.34 9.94
CA ASP A 5 17.00 -6.45 9.50
C ASP A 5 17.72 -7.73 9.02
N THR A 6 19.00 -7.94 9.41
CA THR A 6 19.78 -9.13 9.01
C THR A 6 19.87 -10.21 10.11
N GLY A 7 19.30 -9.96 11.27
CA GLY A 7 19.32 -10.88 12.42
C GLY A 7 18.42 -12.12 12.20
N PRO A 8 18.61 -13.18 13.01
CA PRO A 8 17.76 -14.37 12.94
C PRO A 8 16.33 -14.07 13.36
N ILE A 9 15.38 -14.75 12.76
CA ILE A 9 13.94 -14.66 13.08
C ILE A 9 13.67 -15.52 14.32
N ILE A 10 13.33 -14.90 15.43
CA ILE A 10 13.05 -15.59 16.70
C ILE A 10 11.63 -16.16 16.74
N ALA A 11 10.65 -15.40 16.26
CA ALA A 11 9.27 -15.83 16.13
C ALA A 11 8.60 -15.13 14.96
N HIS A 12 7.59 -15.76 14.38
CA HIS A 12 6.74 -15.16 13.37
C HIS A 12 5.35 -15.78 13.45
N ALA A 13 4.34 -15.02 13.06
CA ALA A 13 2.98 -15.52 12.96
C ALA A 13 2.29 -14.94 11.72
N PRO A 14 1.54 -15.75 10.96
CA PRO A 14 0.79 -15.27 9.81
C PRO A 14 -0.43 -14.47 10.26
N ILE A 15 -0.75 -13.42 9.50
CA ILE A 15 -2.02 -12.69 9.63
C ILE A 15 -2.88 -13.08 8.42
N PRO A 16 -3.93 -13.90 8.59
CA PRO A 16 -4.83 -14.22 7.48
C PRO A 16 -5.54 -12.96 6.99
N LEU A 17 -5.35 -12.64 5.71
CA LEU A 17 -5.97 -11.50 5.06
C LEU A 17 -6.92 -11.98 3.97
N GLY A 18 -8.08 -11.31 3.83
CA GLY A 18 -8.91 -11.39 2.65
C GLY A 18 -8.27 -10.64 1.47
N GLU A 19 -8.92 -10.70 0.32
CA GLU A 19 -8.43 -10.03 -0.89
C GLU A 19 -8.38 -8.50 -0.72
N TYR A 20 -9.41 -7.95 -0.05
CA TYR A 20 -9.53 -6.52 0.25
C TYR A 20 -9.88 -6.35 1.72
N VAL A 21 -8.87 -6.06 2.54
CA VAL A 21 -9.02 -5.86 3.98
C VAL A 21 -8.99 -4.37 4.27
N GLU A 22 -9.88 -3.87 5.12
CA GLU A 22 -9.84 -2.47 5.55
C GLU A 22 -8.60 -2.21 6.42
N PRO A 23 -7.95 -1.03 6.30
CA PRO A 23 -6.76 -0.71 7.08
C PRO A 23 -6.93 -0.89 8.58
N ASP A 24 -8.04 -0.41 9.15
CA ASP A 24 -8.32 -0.51 10.59
C ASP A 24 -8.44 -1.98 11.04
N GLU A 25 -9.03 -2.83 10.20
CA GLU A 25 -9.12 -4.25 10.47
C GLU A 25 -7.74 -4.91 10.42
N LEU A 26 -6.91 -4.57 9.42
CA LEU A 26 -5.53 -5.08 9.33
C LEU A 26 -4.73 -4.65 10.56
N TYR A 27 -4.73 -3.37 10.91
CA TYR A 27 -3.98 -2.87 12.05
C TYR A 27 -4.46 -3.45 13.38
N GLY A 28 -5.79 -3.64 13.54
CA GLY A 28 -6.35 -4.30 14.72
C GLY A 28 -5.88 -5.75 14.85
N ARG A 29 -5.95 -6.53 13.76
CA ARG A 29 -5.45 -7.92 13.73
C ARG A 29 -3.95 -7.99 13.96
N ALA A 30 -3.18 -7.12 13.29
CA ALA A 30 -1.73 -7.07 13.41
C ALA A 30 -1.30 -6.75 14.84
N GLY A 31 -1.95 -5.81 15.52
CA GLY A 31 -1.65 -5.45 16.90
C GLY A 31 -1.76 -6.65 17.86
N LEU A 32 -2.80 -7.46 17.73
CA LEU A 32 -2.98 -8.66 18.56
C LEU A 32 -1.90 -9.71 18.25
N VAL A 33 -1.64 -9.97 16.98
CA VAL A 33 -0.65 -10.96 16.55
C VAL A 33 0.77 -10.53 16.97
N ILE A 34 1.11 -9.24 16.84
CA ILE A 34 2.41 -8.70 17.29
C ILE A 34 2.62 -8.94 18.77
N LEU A 35 1.62 -8.65 19.61
CA LEU A 35 1.73 -8.87 21.06
C LEU A 35 1.93 -10.35 21.39
N GLN A 36 1.20 -11.25 20.77
CA GLN A 36 1.34 -12.70 21.00
C GLN A 36 2.72 -13.19 20.53
N THR A 37 3.17 -12.76 19.35
CA THR A 37 4.48 -13.14 18.79
C THR A 37 5.63 -12.58 19.62
N LEU A 38 5.47 -11.38 20.18
CA LEU A 38 6.47 -10.79 21.08
C LEU A 38 6.64 -11.62 22.36
N VAL A 39 5.54 -12.04 22.98
CA VAL A 39 5.58 -12.89 24.19
C VAL A 39 6.27 -14.23 23.87
N GLU A 40 5.95 -14.84 22.75
CA GLU A 40 6.61 -16.07 22.28
C GLU A 40 8.11 -15.84 22.05
N ALA A 41 8.48 -14.77 21.35
CA ALA A 41 9.87 -14.44 21.06
C ALA A 41 10.69 -14.23 22.36
N LEU A 42 10.13 -13.52 23.33
CA LEU A 42 10.80 -13.31 24.63
C LEU A 42 10.97 -14.63 25.38
N GLY A 43 9.99 -15.52 25.34
CA GLY A 43 10.09 -16.87 25.94
C GLY A 43 11.21 -17.70 25.31
N LYS A 44 11.31 -17.71 23.98
CA LYS A 44 12.39 -18.40 23.25
C LYS A 44 13.77 -17.83 23.57
N LEU A 45 13.90 -16.51 23.58
CA LEU A 45 15.16 -15.84 23.95
C LEU A 45 15.57 -16.17 25.38
N ALA A 46 14.62 -16.18 26.33
CA ALA A 46 14.92 -16.57 27.72
C ALA A 46 15.34 -18.06 27.85
N ALA A 47 14.89 -18.90 26.94
CA ALA A 47 15.32 -20.31 26.82
C ALA A 47 16.66 -20.48 26.10
N GLY A 48 17.29 -19.40 25.60
CA GLY A 48 18.56 -19.43 24.88
C GLY A 48 18.46 -19.81 23.41
N GLU A 49 17.25 -19.78 22.80
CA GLU A 49 17.08 -20.07 21.39
C GLU A 49 17.70 -18.98 20.51
N GLN A 50 18.37 -19.37 19.44
CA GLN A 50 19.09 -18.47 18.54
C GLN A 50 18.19 -17.94 17.38
N GLY A 51 17.01 -18.49 17.21
CA GLY A 51 16.15 -18.20 16.07
C GLY A 51 16.57 -18.85 14.75
N ALA A 52 15.78 -18.67 13.71
CA ALA A 52 16.05 -19.20 12.38
C ALA A 52 16.83 -18.18 11.55
N VAL A 53 17.89 -18.63 10.89
CA VAL A 53 18.65 -17.78 9.95
C VAL A 53 17.77 -17.39 8.78
N GLN A 54 17.76 -16.11 8.43
CA GLN A 54 17.05 -15.62 7.25
C GLN A 54 17.75 -16.12 5.98
N SER A 55 16.98 -16.65 5.04
CA SER A 55 17.49 -17.10 3.76
C SER A 55 16.54 -16.73 2.65
N GLY A 56 17.06 -16.12 1.60
CA GLY A 56 16.29 -15.65 0.47
C GLY A 56 15.46 -14.40 0.79
N GLY A 57 14.69 -13.97 -0.19
CA GLY A 57 13.84 -12.78 -0.12
C GLY A 57 14.28 -11.73 -1.12
N ASP A 58 13.30 -11.03 -1.67
CA ASP A 58 13.51 -9.89 -2.54
C ASP A 58 13.21 -8.60 -1.77
N TYR A 59 14.06 -7.60 -1.94
CA TYR A 59 13.79 -6.28 -1.39
C TYR A 59 12.68 -5.61 -2.20
N GLN A 60 11.54 -5.40 -1.55
CA GLN A 60 10.45 -4.60 -2.09
C GLN A 60 10.58 -3.19 -1.53
N GLY A 61 10.96 -2.24 -2.37
CA GLY A 61 11.04 -0.82 -1.99
C GLY A 61 9.71 -0.26 -1.53
N PHE A 62 9.75 0.88 -0.87
CA PHE A 62 8.54 1.65 -0.56
C PHE A 62 7.90 2.21 -1.83
N PHE A 63 6.60 2.46 -1.80
CA PHE A 63 5.93 3.24 -2.84
C PHE A 63 6.59 4.62 -2.95
N GLY A 64 6.98 4.97 -4.17
CA GLY A 64 7.46 6.30 -4.50
C GLY A 64 6.36 7.14 -5.14
N ASP A 65 6.65 8.43 -5.35
CA ASP A 65 5.69 9.36 -5.95
C ASP A 65 5.23 8.90 -7.35
N GLY A 66 6.08 8.20 -8.12
CA GLY A 66 5.71 7.63 -9.41
C GLY A 66 4.69 6.49 -9.33
N ASP A 67 4.64 5.77 -8.21
CA ASP A 67 3.68 4.68 -8.00
C ASP A 67 2.29 5.19 -7.62
N ALA A 68 2.15 6.48 -7.31
CA ALA A 68 0.87 7.10 -6.99
C ALA A 68 -0.01 7.37 -8.24
N TRP A 69 0.57 7.37 -9.44
CA TRP A 69 -0.16 7.70 -10.65
C TRP A 69 -0.87 6.49 -11.24
N LEU A 70 -2.19 6.64 -11.46
CA LEU A 70 -3.00 5.68 -12.18
C LEU A 70 -2.82 5.88 -13.69
N ASP A 71 -2.03 5.00 -14.31
CA ASP A 71 -1.94 4.92 -15.77
C ASP A 71 -3.13 4.13 -16.30
N LEU A 72 -4.13 4.82 -16.86
CA LEU A 72 -5.35 4.22 -17.41
C LEU A 72 -5.08 3.28 -18.61
N GLY A 73 -3.87 3.27 -19.17
CA GLY A 73 -3.43 2.26 -20.14
C GLY A 73 -3.20 0.87 -19.56
N ARG A 74 -3.24 0.70 -18.22
CA ARG A 74 -3.07 -0.57 -17.52
C ARG A 74 -4.43 -1.25 -17.25
N PRO A 75 -4.43 -2.57 -16.91
CA PRO A 75 -5.65 -3.29 -16.55
C PRO A 75 -6.35 -2.69 -15.32
N ARG A 76 -7.68 -2.62 -15.37
CA ARG A 76 -8.52 -2.03 -14.30
C ARG A 76 -8.33 -2.69 -12.94
N GLU A 77 -8.12 -4.01 -12.92
CA GLU A 77 -7.92 -4.75 -11.66
C GLU A 77 -6.60 -4.34 -10.99
N GLU A 78 -5.55 -4.13 -11.78
CA GLU A 78 -4.27 -3.65 -11.28
C GLU A 78 -4.37 -2.25 -10.68
N LEU A 79 -5.09 -1.35 -11.37
CA LEU A 79 -5.33 0.01 -10.86
C LEU A 79 -6.22 0.01 -9.62
N HIS A 80 -7.23 -0.87 -9.57
CA HIS A 80 -8.06 -1.05 -8.40
C HIS A 80 -7.24 -1.49 -7.19
N ARG A 81 -6.35 -2.48 -7.36
CA ARG A 81 -5.43 -2.92 -6.30
C ARG A 81 -4.47 -1.80 -5.87
N LEU A 82 -3.99 -0.98 -6.81
CA LEU A 82 -3.15 0.16 -6.48
C LEU A 82 -3.88 1.20 -5.63
N VAL A 83 -5.14 1.53 -5.95
CA VAL A 83 -5.99 2.38 -5.10
C VAL A 83 -6.12 1.81 -3.70
N TRP A 84 -6.32 0.50 -3.58
CA TRP A 84 -6.37 -0.17 -2.28
C TRP A 84 -5.04 -0.11 -1.54
N ALA A 85 -3.92 -0.37 -2.20
CA ALA A 85 -2.59 -0.36 -1.60
C ALA A 85 -2.26 1.00 -0.96
N TRP A 86 -2.65 2.10 -1.61
CA TRP A 86 -2.45 3.44 -1.08
C TRP A 86 -3.24 3.74 0.21
N ARG A 87 -4.27 2.99 0.52
CA ARG A 87 -5.03 3.13 1.79
C ARG A 87 -4.23 2.69 3.02
N TYR A 88 -3.18 1.90 2.83
CA TYR A 88 -2.31 1.42 3.90
C TYR A 88 -1.07 2.29 4.12
N THR A 89 -0.89 3.34 3.34
CA THR A 89 0.27 4.23 3.51
C THR A 89 0.08 5.12 4.73
N PHE A 90 1.17 5.29 5.49
CA PHE A 90 1.15 6.16 6.66
C PHE A 90 1.06 7.64 6.25
N PRO A 91 0.32 8.47 7.02
CA PRO A 91 0.36 9.91 6.86
C PRO A 91 1.80 10.41 7.03
N GLY A 92 2.31 11.14 6.04
CA GLY A 92 3.67 11.71 6.08
C GLY A 92 4.53 11.42 4.86
N GLY A 93 4.04 10.61 3.92
CA GLY A 93 4.64 10.51 2.58
C GLY A 93 4.51 11.82 1.80
N THR A 94 5.36 11.99 0.78
CA THR A 94 5.36 13.21 -0.07
C THR A 94 4.10 13.32 -0.91
N LEU A 95 3.54 12.18 -1.37
CA LEU A 95 2.23 12.08 -2.02
C LEU A 95 1.42 11.00 -1.30
N PHE A 96 0.21 11.35 -0.89
CA PHE A 96 -0.68 10.46 -0.16
C PHE A 96 -1.87 10.05 -1.03
N GLY A 97 -1.86 8.82 -1.51
CA GLY A 97 -2.94 8.23 -2.30
C GLY A 97 -2.66 8.08 -3.79
N ALA A 98 -3.52 7.35 -4.47
CA ALA A 98 -3.51 7.21 -5.92
C ALA A 98 -4.04 8.47 -6.60
N HIS A 99 -3.42 8.89 -7.71
CA HIS A 99 -3.80 10.10 -8.46
C HIS A 99 -4.14 9.77 -9.91
N VAL A 100 -5.05 10.54 -10.47
CA VAL A 100 -5.39 10.47 -11.89
C VAL A 100 -5.74 11.86 -12.41
N THR A 101 -5.35 12.17 -13.65
CA THR A 101 -5.78 13.40 -14.32
C THR A 101 -7.02 13.11 -15.18
N LEU A 102 -8.09 13.83 -14.92
CA LEU A 102 -9.39 13.70 -15.58
C LEU A 102 -9.84 15.09 -16.05
N ASP A 103 -10.07 15.26 -17.36
CA ASP A 103 -10.48 16.53 -17.96
C ASP A 103 -9.57 17.72 -17.62
N GLY A 104 -8.27 17.44 -17.44
CA GLY A 104 -7.26 18.46 -17.11
C GLY A 104 -7.12 18.76 -15.62
N GLU A 105 -7.91 18.14 -14.76
CA GLU A 105 -7.82 18.26 -13.32
C GLU A 105 -7.22 16.98 -12.71
N THR A 106 -6.25 17.13 -11.82
CA THR A 106 -5.68 16.01 -11.08
C THR A 106 -6.42 15.83 -9.76
N VAL A 107 -6.93 14.63 -9.56
CA VAL A 107 -7.65 14.25 -8.35
C VAL A 107 -6.99 13.06 -7.65
N ARG A 108 -7.15 12.98 -6.34
CA ARG A 108 -6.81 11.80 -5.55
C ARG A 108 -7.97 10.83 -5.59
N VAL A 109 -7.68 9.55 -5.83
CA VAL A 109 -8.67 8.47 -5.79
C VAL A 109 -8.57 7.75 -4.46
N LEU A 110 -9.63 7.83 -3.67
CA LEU A 110 -9.71 7.22 -2.33
C LEU A 110 -10.41 5.85 -2.36
N ALA A 111 -11.29 5.64 -3.34
CA ALA A 111 -11.97 4.36 -3.52
C ALA A 111 -12.33 4.15 -4.99
N SER A 112 -12.24 2.92 -5.41
CA SER A 112 -12.64 2.48 -6.76
C SER A 112 -13.43 1.18 -6.68
N SER A 113 -14.09 0.81 -7.79
CA SER A 113 -14.85 -0.43 -7.92
C SER A 113 -14.67 -1.00 -9.34
N LEU A 114 -14.64 -2.32 -9.43
CA LEU A 114 -14.63 -3.06 -10.71
C LEU A 114 -16.02 -3.25 -11.29
N VAL A 115 -17.06 -3.00 -10.49
CA VAL A 115 -18.47 -3.02 -10.91
C VAL A 115 -19.04 -1.62 -10.83
N GLU A 116 -20.09 -1.38 -11.60
CA GLU A 116 -20.79 -0.11 -11.62
C GLU A 116 -21.34 0.25 -10.25
N VAL A 117 -21.10 1.51 -9.84
CA VAL A 117 -21.62 2.09 -8.60
C VAL A 117 -22.34 3.39 -8.97
N GLU A 118 -23.56 3.56 -8.49
CA GLU A 118 -24.34 4.77 -8.72
C GLU A 118 -23.58 6.01 -8.20
N GLY A 119 -23.49 7.05 -9.02
CA GLY A 119 -22.78 8.28 -8.71
C GLY A 119 -21.25 8.21 -8.83
N ALA A 120 -20.66 7.04 -9.09
CA ALA A 120 -19.23 6.91 -9.32
C ALA A 120 -18.85 7.42 -10.73
N ARG A 121 -17.67 8.01 -10.83
CA ARG A 121 -17.11 8.44 -12.10
C ARG A 121 -16.49 7.26 -12.84
N ARG A 122 -16.99 6.96 -14.03
CA ARG A 122 -16.45 5.93 -14.91
C ARG A 122 -15.20 6.44 -15.64
N VAL A 123 -14.13 5.63 -15.65
CA VAL A 123 -12.93 5.82 -16.47
C VAL A 123 -12.66 4.54 -17.27
N GLU A 124 -12.12 4.67 -18.48
CA GLU A 124 -11.75 3.51 -19.31
C GLU A 124 -10.30 3.13 -19.05
N CYS A 125 -10.08 1.86 -18.76
CA CYS A 125 -8.76 1.23 -18.65
C CYS A 125 -8.51 0.32 -19.88
N SER A 126 -7.33 -0.29 -19.96
CA SER A 126 -6.96 -1.12 -21.14
C SER A 126 -7.90 -2.32 -21.38
N ASP A 127 -8.55 -2.82 -20.34
CA ASP A 127 -9.38 -4.03 -20.37
C ASP A 127 -10.84 -3.79 -19.92
N GLY A 128 -11.25 -2.54 -19.77
CA GLY A 128 -12.61 -2.17 -19.42
C GLY A 128 -12.73 -1.06 -18.38
N PRO A 129 -13.95 -0.75 -17.92
CA PRO A 129 -14.20 0.38 -17.05
C PRO A 129 -13.72 0.13 -15.61
N LEU A 130 -13.16 1.18 -15.00
CA LEU A 130 -12.95 1.32 -13.58
C LEU A 130 -13.85 2.45 -13.06
N TRP A 131 -14.51 2.21 -11.94
CA TRP A 131 -15.42 3.16 -11.34
C TRP A 131 -14.74 3.85 -10.15
N LEU A 132 -14.53 5.17 -10.25
CA LEU A 132 -13.96 5.97 -9.17
C LEU A 132 -15.09 6.38 -8.23
N VAL A 133 -15.16 5.69 -7.08
CA VAL A 133 -16.27 5.82 -6.13
C VAL A 133 -16.12 7.06 -5.24
N ARG A 134 -14.88 7.36 -4.87
CA ARG A 134 -14.57 8.54 -4.07
C ARG A 134 -13.28 9.19 -4.53
N THR A 135 -13.36 10.47 -4.84
CA THR A 135 -12.23 11.31 -5.23
C THR A 135 -12.19 12.59 -4.44
N GLU A 136 -11.00 13.15 -4.29
CA GLU A 136 -10.77 14.47 -3.67
C GLU A 136 -9.88 15.32 -4.58
N PRO A 137 -10.10 16.64 -4.66
CA PRO A 137 -9.16 17.53 -5.31
C PRO A 137 -7.83 17.51 -4.55
N LEU A 138 -6.71 17.65 -5.26
CA LEU A 138 -5.42 17.85 -4.61
C LEU A 138 -5.32 19.26 -4.03
N SER A 139 -4.66 19.40 -2.89
CA SER A 139 -4.24 20.72 -2.41
C SER A 139 -3.22 21.34 -3.39
N PRO A 140 -3.06 22.68 -3.42
CA PRO A 140 -2.09 23.33 -4.30
C PRO A 140 -0.65 22.79 -4.16
N ASP A 141 -0.25 22.48 -2.93
CA ASP A 141 1.08 21.94 -2.64
C ASP A 141 1.24 20.51 -3.17
N GLU A 142 0.20 19.68 -3.03
CA GLU A 142 0.17 18.32 -3.56
C GLU A 142 0.14 18.31 -5.09
N ALA A 143 -0.65 19.18 -5.70
CA ALA A 143 -0.70 19.32 -7.16
C ALA A 143 0.67 19.73 -7.73
N THR A 144 1.39 20.60 -7.05
CA THR A 144 2.75 21.01 -7.44
C THR A 144 3.73 19.84 -7.34
N ARG A 145 3.69 19.05 -6.27
CA ARG A 145 4.53 17.86 -6.11
C ARG A 145 4.17 16.76 -7.10
N ALA A 146 2.88 16.54 -7.33
CA ALA A 146 2.38 15.56 -8.27
C ALA A 146 2.81 15.87 -9.73
N SER A 147 3.03 17.12 -10.06
CA SER A 147 3.50 17.56 -11.37
C SER A 147 5.02 17.44 -11.55
N ALA A 148 5.76 17.17 -10.47
CA ALA A 148 7.21 17.00 -10.54
C ALA A 148 7.54 15.63 -11.19
N PRO A 149 8.56 15.57 -12.10
CA PRO A 149 8.98 14.29 -12.65
C PRO A 149 9.48 13.37 -11.52
N ALA A 150 9.04 12.11 -11.55
CA ALA A 150 9.49 11.11 -10.57
C ALA A 150 11.02 10.99 -10.63
N PRO A 151 11.72 10.95 -9.49
CA PRO A 151 13.16 10.73 -9.46
C PRO A 151 13.48 9.35 -10.09
N PRO A 152 14.63 9.23 -10.78
CA PRO A 152 15.02 7.97 -11.40
C PRO A 152 15.10 6.87 -10.32
N ARG A 153 14.48 5.73 -10.57
CA ARG A 153 14.59 4.54 -9.69
C ARG A 153 16.06 4.13 -9.61
N ARG A 154 16.59 4.03 -8.41
CA ARG A 154 17.95 3.52 -8.15
C ARG A 154 17.94 2.01 -8.06
#